data_d03ae589cc3ee9d843750cb13333950b
#
_entry.id   d03ae589cc3ee9d843750cb13333950b
#
_cell.length_a   1.000
_cell.length_b   1.000
_cell.length_c   1.000
_cell.angle_alpha   90.00
_cell.angle_beta   90.00
_cell.angle_gamma   90.00
#
_symmetry.space_group_name_H-M   'P 1'
#
loop_
_entity.id
_entity.type
_entity.pdbx_description
1 polymer ?
#
loop_
_entity_poly.entity_id
_entity_poly.type
_entity_poly.pdbx_seq_one_letter_code
_entity_poly.pdbx_strand_id
1 'polypeptide(L)'
;EIGVRLVGSEMCIRDSINAGLNIIREKYRLNFGVSLQPQNTRLDYKKAEVDTVVKRNVFNFAPNVDFRYRFSKVSQLRFTYRGRASQPSMENLLDVTDDSNPLNIRKGNPGLKPSFSHSMRLFYNTYNADKQRGMMAHANLNMTQNSITNATTYNQSTGGVTVKPENINGNWNAMGMFGFNTALRDKRFTINSFSRANYTNAVSYLFNDDTKINDKNTSTTLTFGENLNGTFRNDWFEFTLNGSINYNFERNQLRPENNQEPYTFGYGASTNISLPWSMTLSTNITNNARRGYRDASMNKNELIWNAQIAQNFLKGNAATISFEVYDILRQQSNISRSLTADMRSVSEYNGINSYCMLRFSYRLNVFGNKEARGNMRHGGFDGGGPRGPRGGFGGGRPH
;
A
#
# COMPACT_ATOMS: atom_id res chain seq x y z
N GLU A 1 18.07 -25.17 31.00
CA GLU A 1 17.18 -24.35 30.13
C GLU A 1 15.77 -24.36 30.75
N ILE A 2 15.42 -23.33 31.51
CA ILE A 2 14.06 -23.14 32.00
C ILE A 2 13.35 -22.31 30.93
N GLY A 3 12.65 -22.98 30.03
CA GLY A 3 11.77 -22.34 29.06
C GLY A 3 10.59 -21.71 29.80
N VAL A 4 10.63 -20.39 30.02
CA VAL A 4 9.49 -19.63 30.55
C VAL A 4 8.41 -19.61 29.46
N ARG A 5 7.42 -20.48 29.60
CA ARG A 5 6.23 -20.51 28.74
C ARG A 5 5.30 -19.39 29.21
N LEU A 6 5.13 -18.34 28.42
CA LEU A 6 4.06 -17.37 28.57
C LEU A 6 2.72 -18.11 28.46
N VAL A 7 1.99 -18.25 29.55
CA VAL A 7 0.62 -18.80 29.53
C VAL A 7 -0.32 -17.62 29.81
N GLY A 8 -0.74 -16.93 28.75
CA GLY A 8 -1.86 -16.01 28.80
C GLY A 8 -3.02 -16.58 28.02
N SER A 9 -4.21 -16.64 28.58
CA SER A 9 -5.44 -16.90 27.83
C SER A 9 -6.23 -15.62 27.72
N GLU A 10 -6.50 -15.16 26.49
CA GLU A 10 -7.38 -14.03 26.23
C GLU A 10 -8.75 -14.54 25.77
N MET A 11 -9.80 -14.18 26.50
CA MET A 11 -11.17 -14.43 26.12
C MET A 11 -11.84 -13.09 25.79
N CYS A 12 -12.32 -12.95 24.54
CA CYS A 12 -13.03 -11.79 24.08
C CYS A 12 -14.42 -12.16 23.58
N ILE A 13 -15.45 -11.63 24.22
CA ILE A 13 -16.85 -11.75 23.78
C ILE A 13 -17.22 -10.41 23.14
N ARG A 14 -17.62 -10.46 21.87
CA ARG A 14 -18.04 -9.29 21.13
C ARG A 14 -19.42 -9.51 20.52
N ASP A 15 -20.37 -8.79 20.99
CA ASP A 15 -21.72 -8.71 20.41
C ASP A 15 -21.84 -7.47 19.52
N SER A 16 -22.86 -7.41 18.66
CA SER A 16 -23.12 -6.21 17.86
C SER A 16 -24.62 -5.95 17.73
N ILE A 17 -25.00 -4.72 18.00
CA ILE A 17 -26.34 -4.19 17.74
C ILE A 17 -26.20 -3.20 16.60
N ASN A 18 -26.90 -3.45 15.49
CA ASN A 18 -26.81 -2.61 14.30
C ASN A 18 -28.16 -1.93 14.08
N ALA A 19 -28.13 -0.61 13.93
CA ALA A 19 -29.25 0.19 13.48
C ALA A 19 -28.88 0.95 12.22
N GLY A 20 -29.80 1.06 11.27
CA GLY A 20 -29.50 1.74 10.01
C GLY A 20 -30.73 2.19 9.27
N LEU A 21 -30.54 3.22 8.45
CA LEU A 21 -31.54 3.79 7.53
C LEU A 21 -31.01 3.59 6.11
N ASN A 22 -31.85 3.04 5.24
CA ASN A 22 -31.54 2.85 3.84
C ASN A 22 -32.57 3.58 2.97
N ILE A 23 -32.14 4.61 2.25
CA ILE A 23 -32.96 5.39 1.34
C ILE A 23 -32.51 5.03 -0.09
N ILE A 24 -33.46 4.51 -0.87
CA ILE A 24 -33.20 4.13 -2.27
C ILE A 24 -34.13 4.96 -3.15
N ARG A 25 -33.53 5.66 -4.11
CA ARG A 25 -34.24 6.39 -5.17
C ARG A 25 -33.59 6.00 -6.52
N GLU A 26 -34.20 6.37 -7.61
CA GLU A 26 -33.74 6.06 -8.95
C GLU A 26 -32.28 6.46 -9.22
N LYS A 27 -31.91 7.68 -8.81
CA LYS A 27 -30.56 8.24 -9.04
C LYS A 27 -29.62 8.13 -7.84
N TYR A 28 -30.13 7.93 -6.62
CA TYR A 28 -29.27 7.87 -5.46
C TYR A 28 -29.66 6.79 -4.46
N ARG A 29 -28.67 6.32 -3.76
CA ARG A 29 -28.82 5.42 -2.62
C ARG A 29 -28.00 5.98 -1.46
N LEU A 30 -28.65 6.15 -0.32
CA LEU A 30 -28.02 6.52 0.94
C LEU A 30 -28.25 5.41 1.95
N ASN A 31 -27.19 4.88 2.50
CA ASN A 31 -27.21 3.97 3.63
C ASN A 31 -26.46 4.66 4.78
N PHE A 32 -27.13 4.88 5.87
CA PHE A 32 -26.55 5.35 7.12
C PHE A 32 -26.73 4.27 8.17
N GLY A 33 -25.67 3.88 8.86
CA GLY A 33 -25.71 2.84 9.88
C GLY A 33 -24.84 3.19 11.07
N VAL A 34 -25.23 2.63 12.19
CA VAL A 34 -24.48 2.68 13.45
C VAL A 34 -24.42 1.27 13.99
N SER A 35 -23.22 0.81 14.29
CA SER A 35 -22.97 -0.44 14.99
C SER A 35 -22.50 -0.12 16.41
N LEU A 36 -23.20 -0.66 17.39
CA LEU A 36 -22.83 -0.61 18.80
C LEU A 36 -22.31 -1.98 19.17
N GLN A 37 -21.06 -2.04 19.65
CA GLN A 37 -20.36 -3.30 19.90
C GLN A 37 -19.87 -3.34 21.36
N PRO A 38 -20.70 -3.84 22.29
CA PRO A 38 -20.22 -4.17 23.62
C PRO A 38 -19.13 -5.24 23.50
N GLN A 39 -18.03 -5.04 24.17
CA GLN A 39 -16.91 -5.95 24.18
C GLN A 39 -16.44 -6.16 25.61
N ASN A 40 -16.48 -7.41 26.04
CA ASN A 40 -15.97 -7.86 27.32
C ASN A 40 -14.69 -8.65 27.08
N THR A 41 -13.58 -8.16 27.58
CA THR A 41 -12.28 -8.83 27.41
C THR A 41 -11.72 -9.12 28.78
N ARG A 42 -11.20 -10.33 28.93
CA ARG A 42 -10.50 -10.80 30.11
C ARG A 42 -9.16 -11.37 29.68
N LEU A 43 -8.08 -10.94 30.32
CA LEU A 43 -6.76 -11.52 30.19
C LEU A 43 -6.34 -12.05 31.57
N ASP A 44 -6.08 -13.33 31.64
CA ASP A 44 -5.43 -13.96 32.76
C ASP A 44 -3.93 -14.07 32.43
N TYR A 45 -3.10 -13.26 33.09
CA TYR A 45 -1.67 -13.18 32.84
C TYR A 45 -0.91 -13.80 34.00
N LYS A 46 -0.06 -14.76 33.69
CA LYS A 46 0.80 -15.42 34.66
C LYS A 46 2.22 -15.53 34.14
N LYS A 47 3.16 -14.87 34.85
CA LYS A 47 4.59 -14.92 34.54
C LYS A 47 5.38 -14.85 35.84
N ALA A 48 6.18 -15.88 36.14
CA ALA A 48 6.96 -16.00 37.35
C ALA A 48 6.09 -15.77 38.63
N GLU A 49 6.39 -14.72 39.39
CA GLU A 49 5.64 -14.33 40.60
C GLU A 49 4.43 -13.42 40.34
N VAL A 50 4.23 -13.01 39.06
CA VAL A 50 3.13 -12.11 38.70
C VAL A 50 1.96 -12.93 38.22
N ASP A 51 0.86 -12.92 38.96
CA ASP A 51 -0.43 -13.50 38.63
C ASP A 51 -1.47 -12.37 38.60
N THR A 52 -1.88 -11.93 37.45
CA THR A 52 -2.74 -10.77 37.29
C THR A 52 -3.87 -11.03 36.30
N VAL A 53 -5.07 -10.62 36.67
CA VAL A 53 -6.26 -10.69 35.83
C VAL A 53 -6.69 -9.28 35.43
N VAL A 54 -6.66 -8.97 34.16
CA VAL A 54 -7.19 -7.71 33.63
C VAL A 54 -8.53 -7.96 32.98
N LYS A 55 -9.56 -7.22 33.40
CA LYS A 55 -10.89 -7.25 32.80
C LYS A 55 -11.19 -5.88 32.23
N ARG A 56 -11.74 -5.86 31.02
CA ARG A 56 -12.15 -4.63 30.37
C ARG A 56 -13.49 -4.80 29.68
N ASN A 57 -14.44 -3.98 30.09
CA ASN A 57 -15.76 -3.87 29.47
C ASN A 57 -15.82 -2.53 28.75
N VAL A 58 -16.03 -2.57 27.45
CA VAL A 58 -16.06 -1.39 26.61
C VAL A 58 -17.22 -1.42 25.65
N PHE A 59 -17.63 -0.24 25.25
CA PHE A 59 -18.69 -0.05 24.29
C PHE A 59 -18.09 0.63 23.06
N ASN A 60 -17.93 -0.14 21.99
CA ASN A 60 -17.36 0.36 20.75
C ASN A 60 -18.50 0.93 19.87
N PHE A 61 -18.23 2.09 19.30
CA PHE A 61 -19.13 2.78 18.38
C PHE A 61 -18.52 2.73 16.98
N ALA A 62 -19.30 2.28 15.99
CA ALA A 62 -18.85 2.15 14.61
C ALA A 62 -19.91 2.69 13.64
N PRO A 63 -19.92 4.02 13.39
CA PRO A 63 -20.81 4.64 12.42
C PRO A 63 -20.32 4.35 10.99
N ASN A 64 -21.28 4.22 10.07
CA ASN A 64 -20.99 4.09 8.65
C ASN A 64 -21.98 4.88 7.80
N VAL A 65 -21.50 5.41 6.67
CA VAL A 65 -22.31 6.07 5.63
C VAL A 65 -21.85 5.53 4.29
N ASP A 66 -22.77 5.10 3.46
CA ASP A 66 -22.53 4.78 2.05
C ASP A 66 -23.53 5.57 1.21
N PHE A 67 -23.02 6.56 0.49
CA PHE A 67 -23.79 7.38 -0.42
C PHE A 67 -23.34 7.11 -1.85
N ARG A 68 -24.30 6.76 -2.71
CA ARG A 68 -24.07 6.58 -4.13
C ARG A 68 -25.03 7.47 -4.92
N TYR A 69 -24.47 8.23 -5.85
CA TYR A 69 -25.22 9.00 -6.81
C TYR A 69 -24.89 8.55 -8.23
N ARG A 70 -25.89 8.27 -9.03
CA ARG A 70 -25.77 7.81 -10.40
C ARG A 70 -26.22 8.93 -11.34
N PHE A 71 -25.24 9.56 -12.00
CA PHE A 71 -25.52 10.61 -13.01
C PHE A 71 -26.08 10.00 -14.29
N SER A 72 -25.54 8.83 -14.69
CA SER A 72 -25.98 8.05 -15.85
C SER A 72 -25.66 6.57 -15.64
N LYS A 73 -25.94 5.73 -16.64
CA LYS A 73 -25.57 4.30 -16.62
C LYS A 73 -24.04 4.07 -16.51
N VAL A 74 -23.24 5.04 -16.95
CA VAL A 74 -21.77 4.97 -17.04
C VAL A 74 -21.06 6.03 -16.19
N SER A 75 -21.80 6.82 -15.39
CA SER A 75 -21.25 7.87 -14.54
C SER A 75 -21.83 7.81 -13.14
N GLN A 76 -20.99 7.66 -12.14
CA GLN A 76 -21.40 7.56 -10.74
C GLN A 76 -20.39 8.19 -9.79
N LEU A 77 -20.94 8.67 -8.68
CA LEU A 77 -20.19 9.12 -7.50
C LEU A 77 -20.54 8.22 -6.33
N ARG A 78 -19.54 7.79 -5.59
CA ARG A 78 -19.74 7.05 -4.33
C ARG A 78 -18.92 7.68 -3.23
N PHE A 79 -19.55 7.98 -2.13
CA PHE A 79 -18.93 8.38 -0.88
C PHE A 79 -19.16 7.32 0.18
N THR A 80 -18.10 6.96 0.90
CA THR A 80 -18.20 6.00 2.01
C THR A 80 -17.44 6.56 3.19
N TYR A 81 -18.09 6.60 4.33
CA TYR A 81 -17.48 6.89 5.62
C TYR A 81 -17.60 5.68 6.53
N ARG A 82 -16.55 5.37 7.26
CA ARG A 82 -16.54 4.34 8.30
C ARG A 82 -15.75 4.82 9.49
N GLY A 83 -16.40 4.83 10.66
CA GLY A 83 -15.77 5.00 11.95
C GLY A 83 -15.57 3.65 12.62
N ARG A 84 -14.43 3.46 13.27
CA ARG A 84 -14.12 2.23 13.99
C ARG A 84 -13.32 2.52 15.23
N ALA A 85 -13.81 2.05 16.38
CA ALA A 85 -13.04 1.99 17.60
C ALA A 85 -12.14 0.74 17.62
N SER A 86 -10.92 0.88 18.14
CA SER A 86 -9.98 -0.22 18.36
C SER A 86 -9.45 -0.14 19.77
N GLN A 87 -9.59 -1.23 20.50
CA GLN A 87 -9.10 -1.32 21.87
C GLN A 87 -7.60 -1.54 21.89
N PRO A 88 -6.86 -1.01 22.89
CA PRO A 88 -5.49 -1.42 23.16
C PRO A 88 -5.43 -2.94 23.37
N SER A 89 -4.32 -3.56 23.01
CA SER A 89 -4.09 -4.96 23.39
C SER A 89 -4.09 -5.09 24.91
N MET A 90 -4.56 -6.21 25.42
CA MET A 90 -4.64 -6.42 26.87
C MET A 90 -3.24 -6.43 27.50
N GLU A 91 -2.23 -6.91 26.78
CA GLU A 91 -0.82 -6.87 27.19
C GLU A 91 -0.32 -5.45 27.43
N ASN A 92 -0.71 -4.52 26.57
CA ASN A 92 -0.36 -3.11 26.72
C ASN A 92 -1.02 -2.44 27.93
N LEU A 93 -2.09 -3.04 28.47
CA LEU A 93 -2.84 -2.55 29.63
C LEU A 93 -2.34 -3.16 30.95
N LEU A 94 -1.46 -4.17 30.90
CA LEU A 94 -0.90 -4.75 32.11
C LEU A 94 -0.01 -3.72 32.81
N ASP A 95 -0.20 -3.54 34.13
CA ASP A 95 0.74 -2.76 34.94
C ASP A 95 1.91 -3.64 35.37
N VAL A 96 2.63 -4.16 34.40
CA VAL A 96 3.76 -5.06 34.60
C VAL A 96 4.94 -4.56 33.79
N THR A 97 6.11 -4.63 34.43
CA THR A 97 7.39 -4.39 33.75
C THR A 97 7.97 -5.73 33.34
N ASP A 98 8.21 -5.90 32.05
CA ASP A 98 8.96 -7.03 31.53
C ASP A 98 10.43 -6.63 31.33
N ASP A 99 11.27 -7.04 32.23
CA ASP A 99 12.71 -6.82 32.29
C ASP A 99 13.52 -8.09 31.98
N SER A 100 12.88 -9.12 31.43
CA SER A 100 13.54 -10.37 31.02
C SER A 100 14.70 -10.13 30.06
N ASN A 101 14.66 -9.03 29.32
CA ASN A 101 15.78 -8.50 28.57
C ASN A 101 16.16 -7.11 29.10
N PRO A 102 17.22 -6.98 29.91
CA PRO A 102 17.62 -5.71 30.53
C PRO A 102 17.95 -4.59 29.51
N LEU A 103 18.26 -4.96 28.26
CA LEU A 103 18.51 -4.02 27.19
C LEU A 103 17.24 -3.58 26.45
N ASN A 104 16.10 -4.23 26.72
CA ASN A 104 14.81 -3.90 26.09
C ASN A 104 13.67 -4.16 27.07
N ILE A 105 13.51 -3.25 28.03
CA ILE A 105 12.47 -3.33 29.05
C ILE A 105 11.14 -2.85 28.48
N ARG A 106 10.07 -3.61 28.68
CA ARG A 106 8.71 -3.24 28.26
C ARG A 106 7.84 -2.96 29.47
N LYS A 107 7.14 -1.83 29.43
CA LYS A 107 6.16 -1.45 30.47
C LYS A 107 4.78 -1.36 29.85
N GLY A 108 3.78 -1.89 30.51
CA GLY A 108 2.41 -1.64 30.12
C GLY A 108 1.91 -0.26 30.56
N ASN A 109 0.72 0.11 30.11
CA ASN A 109 0.06 1.36 30.45
C ASN A 109 -1.45 1.15 30.62
N PRO A 110 -1.93 0.96 31.86
CA PRO A 110 -3.37 0.81 32.15
C PRO A 110 -4.22 2.02 31.75
N GLY A 111 -3.60 3.20 31.63
CA GLY A 111 -4.25 4.45 31.25
C GLY A 111 -4.55 4.60 29.76
N LEU A 112 -4.24 3.62 28.93
CA LEU A 112 -4.49 3.69 27.50
C LEU A 112 -5.97 3.81 27.16
N LYS A 113 -6.27 4.79 26.32
CA LYS A 113 -7.59 5.02 25.74
C LYS A 113 -7.74 4.24 24.44
N PRO A 114 -8.96 3.80 24.08
CA PRO A 114 -9.24 3.26 22.76
C PRO A 114 -8.87 4.26 21.66
N SER A 115 -8.33 3.75 20.58
CA SER A 115 -8.17 4.53 19.36
C SER A 115 -9.46 4.54 18.55
N PHE A 116 -9.72 5.63 17.81
CA PHE A 116 -10.84 5.73 16.91
C PHE A 116 -10.36 6.14 15.52
N SER A 117 -10.63 5.29 14.55
CA SER A 117 -10.24 5.51 13.15
C SER A 117 -11.42 5.99 12.32
N HIS A 118 -11.24 7.09 11.61
CA HIS A 118 -12.14 7.62 10.60
C HIS A 118 -11.58 7.29 9.23
N SER A 119 -12.37 6.65 8.38
CA SER A 119 -12.01 6.37 6.99
C SER A 119 -13.08 6.93 6.06
N MET A 120 -12.69 7.89 5.24
CA MET A 120 -13.54 8.52 4.23
C MET A 120 -13.02 8.17 2.85
N ARG A 121 -13.90 7.75 1.95
CA ARG A 121 -13.56 7.42 0.57
C ARG A 121 -14.54 8.09 -0.36
N LEU A 122 -14.01 8.76 -1.37
CA LEU A 122 -14.75 9.32 -2.47
C LEU A 122 -14.27 8.65 -3.75
N PHE A 123 -15.21 8.18 -4.54
CA PHE A 123 -14.94 7.55 -5.82
C PHE A 123 -15.89 8.13 -6.87
N TYR A 124 -15.32 8.59 -7.96
CA TYR A 124 -16.03 9.05 -9.14
C TYR A 124 -15.52 8.33 -10.37
N ASN A 125 -16.41 7.89 -11.23
CA ASN A 125 -16.06 7.41 -12.53
C ASN A 125 -17.07 7.82 -13.59
N THR A 126 -16.60 8.03 -14.80
CA THR A 126 -17.41 8.27 -15.98
C THR A 126 -16.74 7.72 -17.23
N TYR A 127 -17.55 7.32 -18.20
CA TYR A 127 -17.07 6.83 -19.48
C TYR A 127 -17.98 7.30 -20.61
N ASN A 128 -17.39 7.80 -21.71
CA ASN A 128 -18.06 8.14 -22.94
C ASN A 128 -17.56 7.21 -24.03
N ALA A 129 -18.44 6.30 -24.49
CA ALA A 129 -18.08 5.27 -25.48
C ALA A 129 -17.77 5.85 -26.86
N ASP A 130 -18.50 6.89 -27.31
CA ASP A 130 -18.34 7.48 -28.64
C ASP A 130 -16.96 8.13 -28.80
N LYS A 131 -16.51 8.81 -27.74
CA LYS A 131 -15.20 9.47 -27.68
C LYS A 131 -14.11 8.57 -27.09
N GLN A 132 -14.43 7.34 -26.67
CA GLN A 132 -13.54 6.45 -25.95
C GLN A 132 -12.80 7.18 -24.82
N ARG A 133 -13.55 8.00 -24.07
CA ARG A 133 -13.01 8.84 -22.99
C ARG A 133 -13.51 8.37 -21.65
N GLY A 134 -12.57 8.05 -20.77
CA GLY A 134 -12.84 7.69 -19.39
C GLY A 134 -12.17 8.64 -18.41
N MET A 135 -12.82 8.85 -17.29
CA MET A 135 -12.24 9.56 -16.14
C MET A 135 -12.59 8.80 -14.88
N MET A 136 -11.61 8.69 -13.99
CA MET A 136 -11.83 8.20 -12.63
C MET A 136 -11.09 9.10 -11.63
N ALA A 137 -11.74 9.35 -10.51
CA ALA A 137 -11.13 10.02 -9.38
C ALA A 137 -11.41 9.23 -8.10
N HIS A 138 -10.39 9.07 -7.30
CA HIS A 138 -10.50 8.42 -6.00
C HIS A 138 -9.78 9.28 -4.96
N ALA A 139 -10.46 9.59 -3.86
CA ALA A 139 -9.87 10.23 -2.71
C ALA A 139 -10.12 9.38 -1.46
N ASN A 140 -9.14 9.29 -0.60
CA ASN A 140 -9.20 8.56 0.66
C ASN A 140 -8.57 9.40 1.75
N LEU A 141 -9.26 9.59 2.86
CA LEU A 141 -8.76 10.26 4.06
C LEU A 141 -8.94 9.30 5.24
N ASN A 142 -7.84 9.01 5.92
CA ASN A 142 -7.86 8.26 7.16
C ASN A 142 -7.26 9.12 8.27
N MET A 143 -7.94 9.15 9.41
CA MET A 143 -7.51 9.86 10.62
C MET A 143 -7.66 8.92 11.80
N THR A 144 -6.70 8.95 12.72
CA THR A 144 -6.77 8.13 13.94
C THR A 144 -6.63 9.03 15.16
N GLN A 145 -7.69 9.07 15.95
CA GLN A 145 -7.68 9.71 17.28
C GLN A 145 -7.17 8.72 18.32
N ASN A 146 -6.43 9.20 19.30
CA ASN A 146 -5.81 8.38 20.36
C ASN A 146 -5.03 7.19 19.80
N SER A 147 -4.28 7.40 18.72
CA SER A 147 -3.38 6.39 18.17
C SER A 147 -2.43 5.90 19.26
N ILE A 148 -2.18 4.60 19.33
CA ILE A 148 -1.24 4.04 20.30
C ILE A 148 0.12 3.92 19.63
N THR A 149 1.13 4.52 20.23
CA THR A 149 2.52 4.46 19.80
C THR A 149 3.42 4.14 20.98
N ASN A 150 4.61 3.65 20.71
CA ASN A 150 5.59 3.38 21.75
C ASN A 150 6.39 4.65 22.05
N ALA A 151 6.40 5.06 23.31
CA ALA A 151 7.36 6.02 23.85
C ALA A 151 8.58 5.24 24.31
N THR A 152 9.75 5.56 23.76
CA THR A 152 11.00 4.84 24.03
C THR A 152 11.93 5.75 24.82
N THR A 153 12.34 5.32 26.00
CA THR A 153 13.33 6.03 26.84
C THR A 153 14.64 5.26 26.79
N TYR A 154 15.71 5.94 26.47
CA TYR A 154 17.06 5.37 26.40
C TYR A 154 17.81 5.59 27.73
N ASN A 155 18.43 4.54 28.25
CA ASN A 155 19.30 4.61 29.42
C ASN A 155 20.77 4.60 28.95
N GLN A 156 21.40 5.77 29.00
CA GLN A 156 22.79 5.96 28.56
C GLN A 156 23.82 5.14 29.36
N SER A 157 23.54 4.86 30.64
CA SER A 157 24.51 4.12 31.48
C SER A 157 24.51 2.62 31.19
N THR A 158 23.39 2.05 30.79
CA THR A 158 23.26 0.61 30.52
C THR A 158 23.19 0.28 29.05
N GLY A 159 22.97 1.28 28.18
CA GLY A 159 22.68 1.08 26.76
C GLY A 159 21.28 0.49 26.51
N GLY A 160 20.48 0.31 27.54
CA GLY A 160 19.16 -0.29 27.47
C GLY A 160 18.07 0.72 27.08
N VAL A 161 16.96 0.21 26.55
CA VAL A 161 15.77 0.98 26.22
C VAL A 161 14.58 0.53 27.06
N THR A 162 13.75 1.48 27.49
CA THR A 162 12.44 1.21 28.09
C THR A 162 11.37 1.66 27.12
N VAL A 163 10.47 0.75 26.76
CA VAL A 163 9.37 1.00 25.82
C VAL A 163 8.05 0.97 26.58
N LYS A 164 7.25 2.03 26.44
CA LYS A 164 5.92 2.16 27.05
C LYS A 164 4.92 2.62 25.98
N PRO A 165 3.76 1.94 25.80
CA PRO A 165 2.73 2.40 24.90
C PRO A 165 2.00 3.62 25.45
N GLU A 166 1.81 4.64 24.61
CA GLU A 166 1.10 5.88 24.95
C GLU A 166 0.14 6.30 23.83
N ASN A 167 -0.93 7.03 24.21
CA ASN A 167 -1.82 7.59 23.21
C ASN A 167 -1.26 8.89 22.64
N ILE A 168 -1.37 9.05 21.33
CA ILE A 168 -0.95 10.26 20.62
C ILE A 168 -1.99 10.64 19.56
N ASN A 169 -2.14 11.94 19.32
CA ASN A 169 -3.03 12.49 18.30
C ASN A 169 -2.23 13.22 17.22
N GLY A 170 -2.78 13.21 16.02
CA GLY A 170 -2.21 13.90 14.86
C GLY A 170 -1.89 12.95 13.69
N ASN A 171 -2.10 11.64 13.84
CA ASN A 171 -1.90 10.68 12.76
C ASN A 171 -3.04 10.72 11.76
N TRP A 172 -2.73 11.11 10.51
CA TRP A 172 -3.66 11.08 9.42
C TRP A 172 -2.95 10.95 8.08
N ASN A 173 -3.65 10.40 7.10
CA ASN A 173 -3.18 10.37 5.74
C ASN A 173 -4.30 10.66 4.76
N ALA A 174 -3.98 11.41 3.70
CA ALA A 174 -4.85 11.68 2.58
C ALA A 174 -4.21 11.17 1.29
N MET A 175 -4.97 10.46 0.49
CA MET A 175 -4.55 9.96 -0.81
C MET A 175 -5.55 10.38 -1.88
N GLY A 176 -5.05 10.91 -2.98
CA GLY A 176 -5.80 11.22 -4.19
C GLY A 176 -5.26 10.44 -5.38
N MET A 177 -6.13 9.97 -6.24
CA MET A 177 -5.81 9.38 -7.54
C MET A 177 -6.75 9.95 -8.59
N PHE A 178 -6.19 10.27 -9.73
CA PHE A 178 -6.94 10.72 -10.89
C PHE A 178 -6.45 9.99 -12.14
N GLY A 179 -7.35 9.34 -12.83
CA GLY A 179 -7.09 8.66 -14.08
C GLY A 179 -7.91 9.28 -15.20
N PHE A 180 -7.25 9.53 -16.30
CA PHE A 180 -7.87 10.04 -17.52
C PHE A 180 -7.37 9.25 -18.72
N ASN A 181 -8.28 8.78 -19.54
CA ASN A 181 -7.96 8.18 -20.82
C ASN A 181 -8.84 8.75 -21.93
N THR A 182 -8.27 8.96 -23.09
CA THR A 182 -9.02 9.43 -24.27
C THR A 182 -8.37 8.94 -25.55
N ALA A 183 -9.19 8.55 -26.52
CA ALA A 183 -8.77 8.47 -27.90
C ALA A 183 -8.73 9.88 -28.53
N LEU A 184 -7.78 10.11 -29.42
CA LEU A 184 -7.73 11.31 -30.24
C LEU A 184 -8.77 11.23 -31.38
N ARG A 185 -8.73 12.19 -32.31
CA ARG A 185 -9.61 12.19 -33.49
C ARG A 185 -9.47 10.90 -34.29
N ASP A 186 -8.25 10.44 -34.49
CA ASP A 186 -7.95 9.09 -34.98
C ASP A 186 -7.88 8.16 -33.76
N LYS A 187 -8.81 7.22 -33.64
CA LYS A 187 -8.94 6.29 -32.52
C LYS A 187 -7.76 5.32 -32.35
N ARG A 188 -6.85 5.29 -33.35
CA ARG A 188 -5.58 4.55 -33.22
C ARG A 188 -4.62 5.20 -32.21
N PHE A 189 -4.79 6.49 -31.94
CA PHE A 189 -4.01 7.23 -30.94
C PHE A 189 -4.80 7.40 -29.67
N THR A 190 -4.25 6.94 -28.57
CA THR A 190 -4.81 7.09 -27.23
C THR A 190 -3.82 7.75 -26.29
N ILE A 191 -4.35 8.56 -25.38
CA ILE A 191 -3.57 9.19 -24.29
C ILE A 191 -4.16 8.70 -22.98
N ASN A 192 -3.27 8.25 -22.07
CA ASN A 192 -3.62 7.87 -20.72
C ASN A 192 -2.76 8.69 -19.76
N SER A 193 -3.38 9.30 -18.77
CA SER A 193 -2.74 10.02 -17.68
C SER A 193 -3.22 9.41 -16.36
N PHE A 194 -2.30 9.21 -15.44
CA PHE A 194 -2.61 8.72 -14.11
C PHE A 194 -1.78 9.47 -13.07
N SER A 195 -2.47 10.34 -12.33
CA SER A 195 -1.91 11.14 -11.25
C SER A 195 -2.23 10.49 -9.91
N ARG A 196 -1.30 10.56 -8.99
CA ARG A 196 -1.49 10.17 -7.58
C ARG A 196 -0.81 11.17 -6.67
N ALA A 197 -1.46 11.47 -5.56
CA ALA A 197 -0.86 12.22 -4.47
C ALA A 197 -1.16 11.50 -3.16
N ASN A 198 -0.17 11.41 -2.30
CA ASN A 198 -0.34 10.86 -0.96
C ASN A 198 0.35 11.79 0.03
N TYR A 199 -0.41 12.26 1.01
CA TYR A 199 0.10 13.06 2.12
C TYR A 199 -0.09 12.28 3.41
N THR A 200 0.97 12.12 4.17
CA THR A 200 0.96 11.44 5.46
C THR A 200 1.52 12.37 6.53
N ASN A 201 0.77 12.57 7.59
CA ASN A 201 1.23 13.19 8.81
C ASN A 201 1.32 12.10 9.89
N ALA A 202 2.54 11.67 10.16
CA ALA A 202 2.83 10.65 11.17
C ALA A 202 3.40 11.32 12.42
N VAL A 203 2.84 10.96 13.56
CA VAL A 203 3.25 11.50 14.85
C VAL A 203 3.71 10.35 15.75
N SER A 204 4.86 10.53 16.37
CA SER A 204 5.48 9.57 17.29
C SER A 204 6.12 10.30 18.46
N TYR A 205 6.59 9.53 19.44
CA TYR A 205 7.46 10.04 20.48
C TYR A 205 8.90 9.69 20.16
N LEU A 206 9.80 10.67 20.24
CA LEU A 206 11.24 10.49 20.19
C LEU A 206 11.86 10.90 21.51
N PHE A 207 12.77 10.06 22.00
CA PHE A 207 13.56 10.40 23.17
C PHE A 207 14.54 11.51 22.82
N ASN A 208 14.51 12.57 23.63
CA ASN A 208 15.41 13.71 23.50
C ASN A 208 16.53 13.55 24.54
N ASP A 209 17.76 13.41 24.05
CA ASP A 209 18.92 13.19 24.91
C ASP A 209 19.25 14.41 25.80
N ASP A 210 18.93 15.61 25.36
CA ASP A 210 19.21 16.85 26.13
C ASP A 210 18.22 17.03 27.27
N THR A 211 16.93 16.85 27.01
CA THR A 211 15.85 17.04 27.99
C THR A 211 15.54 15.79 28.81
N LYS A 212 16.04 14.59 28.36
CA LYS A 212 15.77 13.28 28.98
C LYS A 212 14.29 12.89 29.01
N ILE A 213 13.48 13.49 28.17
CA ILE A 213 12.04 13.20 28.02
C ILE A 213 11.70 12.79 26.58
N ASN A 214 10.52 12.23 26.42
CA ASN A 214 9.99 11.92 25.09
C ASN A 214 9.26 13.14 24.52
N ASP A 215 9.83 13.71 23.48
CA ASP A 215 9.22 14.81 22.75
C ASP A 215 8.33 14.28 21.61
N LYS A 216 7.24 15.00 21.36
CA LYS A 216 6.34 14.71 20.24
C LYS A 216 7.03 15.10 18.94
N ASN A 217 7.29 14.11 18.09
CA ASN A 217 7.85 14.29 16.76
C ASN A 217 6.76 14.18 15.70
N THR A 218 6.78 15.07 14.73
CA THR A 218 5.90 15.03 13.57
C THR A 218 6.75 14.82 12.31
N SER A 219 6.43 13.78 11.56
CA SER A 219 6.99 13.54 10.23
C SER A 219 5.91 13.70 9.17
N THR A 220 6.18 14.53 8.20
CA THR A 220 5.30 14.80 7.08
C THR A 220 5.91 14.25 5.80
N THR A 221 5.16 13.45 5.08
CA THR A 221 5.56 12.92 3.78
C THR A 221 4.50 13.29 2.75
N LEU A 222 4.91 13.97 1.69
CA LEU A 222 4.10 14.18 0.49
C LEU A 222 4.75 13.43 -0.67
N THR A 223 4.01 12.52 -1.26
CA THR A 223 4.40 11.84 -2.50
C THR A 223 3.45 12.27 -3.61
N PHE A 224 3.99 12.77 -4.70
CA PHE A 224 3.26 13.06 -5.92
C PHE A 224 3.82 12.22 -7.06
N GLY A 225 2.96 11.57 -7.83
CA GLY A 225 3.35 10.80 -9.00
C GLY A 225 2.43 11.07 -10.17
N GLU A 226 3.00 11.20 -11.35
CA GLU A 226 2.29 11.28 -12.63
C GLU A 226 2.86 10.26 -13.58
N ASN A 227 1.97 9.58 -14.32
CA ASN A 227 2.32 8.70 -15.43
C ASN A 227 1.52 9.13 -16.65
N LEU A 228 2.21 9.40 -17.73
CA LEU A 228 1.63 9.79 -19.00
C LEU A 228 2.04 8.79 -20.07
N ASN A 229 1.06 8.24 -20.79
CA ASN A 229 1.30 7.30 -21.89
C ASN A 229 0.57 7.78 -23.13
N GLY A 230 1.28 7.79 -24.26
CA GLY A 230 0.73 8.00 -25.59
C GLY A 230 0.90 6.74 -26.41
N THR A 231 -0.18 6.12 -26.85
CA THR A 231 -0.15 4.84 -27.58
C THR A 231 -0.72 5.01 -28.97
N PHE A 232 0.01 4.56 -29.97
CA PHE A 232 -0.47 4.29 -31.31
C PHE A 232 -0.68 2.80 -31.49
N ARG A 233 -1.85 2.39 -31.99
CA ARG A 233 -2.17 0.97 -32.23
C ARG A 233 -2.90 0.79 -33.56
N ASN A 234 -2.45 -0.20 -34.32
CA ASN A 234 -3.19 -0.76 -35.43
C ASN A 234 -3.28 -2.30 -35.29
N ASP A 235 -3.65 -3.00 -36.35
CA ASP A 235 -3.92 -4.45 -36.31
C ASP A 235 -2.68 -5.31 -36.01
N TRP A 236 -1.50 -4.86 -36.40
CA TRP A 236 -0.25 -5.62 -36.26
C TRP A 236 0.85 -4.94 -35.47
N PHE A 237 0.69 -3.65 -35.16
CA PHE A 237 1.71 -2.82 -34.50
C PHE A 237 1.13 -1.98 -33.40
N GLU A 238 1.77 -1.99 -32.24
CA GLU A 238 1.50 -1.10 -31.14
C GLU A 238 2.80 -0.43 -30.70
N PHE A 239 2.74 0.88 -30.56
CA PHE A 239 3.85 1.69 -30.07
C PHE A 239 3.36 2.61 -28.96
N THR A 240 4.06 2.60 -27.81
CA THR A 240 3.73 3.44 -26.65
C THR A 240 4.94 4.23 -26.24
N LEU A 241 4.77 5.53 -26.10
CA LEU A 241 5.68 6.42 -25.38
C LEU A 241 5.17 6.59 -23.96
N ASN A 242 6.04 6.47 -22.99
CA ASN A 242 5.72 6.65 -21.58
C ASN A 242 6.63 7.68 -20.92
N GLY A 243 6.04 8.48 -20.04
CA GLY A 243 6.73 9.40 -19.17
C GLY A 243 6.20 9.27 -17.75
N SER A 244 7.07 9.38 -16.76
CA SER A 244 6.67 9.35 -15.36
C SER A 244 7.50 10.30 -14.52
N ILE A 245 6.89 10.84 -13.47
CA ILE A 245 7.59 11.57 -12.42
C ILE A 245 7.03 11.13 -11.08
N ASN A 246 7.91 10.94 -10.10
CA ASN A 246 7.56 10.75 -8.71
C ASN A 246 8.40 11.69 -7.86
N TYR A 247 7.75 12.54 -7.12
CA TYR A 247 8.35 13.50 -6.20
C TYR A 247 7.99 13.11 -4.77
N ASN A 248 8.99 13.04 -3.90
CA ASN A 248 8.82 12.79 -2.47
C ASN A 248 9.33 13.99 -1.69
N PHE A 249 8.48 14.50 -0.83
CA PHE A 249 8.83 15.57 0.10
C PHE A 249 8.74 15.01 1.50
N GLU A 250 9.86 15.02 2.23
CA GLU A 250 9.97 14.42 3.55
C GLU A 250 10.48 15.45 4.54
N ARG A 251 9.73 15.66 5.60
CA ARG A 251 10.06 16.58 6.71
C ARG A 251 9.90 15.88 8.03
N ASN A 252 10.89 16.04 8.88
CA ASN A 252 10.88 15.59 10.25
C ASN A 252 11.13 16.79 11.15
N GLN A 253 10.28 16.99 12.15
CA GLN A 253 10.30 18.18 13.01
C GLN A 253 11.51 18.19 13.93
N LEU A 254 11.79 17.07 14.61
CA LEU A 254 12.88 16.97 15.58
C LEU A 254 14.22 16.55 14.98
N ARG A 255 14.20 16.05 13.75
CA ARG A 255 15.41 15.61 13.03
C ARG A 255 15.46 16.22 11.63
N PRO A 256 15.60 17.54 11.53
CA PRO A 256 15.61 18.23 10.24
C PRO A 256 16.77 17.82 9.34
N GLU A 257 17.82 17.24 9.89
CA GLU A 257 18.93 16.63 9.15
C GLU A 257 18.47 15.43 8.28
N ASN A 258 17.33 14.82 8.59
CA ASN A 258 16.74 13.74 7.79
C ASN A 258 15.82 14.25 6.65
N ASN A 259 15.57 15.57 6.60
CA ASN A 259 14.71 16.14 5.57
C ASN A 259 15.33 15.99 4.19
N GLN A 260 14.55 15.54 3.23
CA GLN A 260 15.00 15.36 1.85
C GLN A 260 13.82 15.50 0.87
N GLU A 261 14.19 15.77 -0.38
CA GLU A 261 13.23 15.95 -1.48
C GLU A 261 13.67 15.12 -2.70
N PRO A 262 13.76 13.79 -2.57
CA PRO A 262 14.12 12.99 -3.71
C PRO A 262 13.02 12.95 -4.74
N TYR A 263 13.41 12.96 -6.00
CA TYR A 263 12.49 12.72 -7.10
C TYR A 263 13.06 11.74 -8.10
N THR A 264 12.17 11.01 -8.73
CA THR A 264 12.50 10.11 -9.81
C THR A 264 11.68 10.52 -11.04
N PHE A 265 12.32 10.52 -12.19
CA PHE A 265 11.61 10.66 -13.46
C PHE A 265 12.04 9.56 -14.41
N GLY A 266 11.07 9.10 -15.17
CA GLY A 266 11.28 8.06 -16.16
C GLY A 266 10.72 8.47 -17.49
N TYR A 267 11.35 8.02 -18.56
CA TYR A 267 10.81 8.08 -19.91
C TYR A 267 11.23 6.85 -20.69
N GLY A 268 10.39 6.43 -21.61
CA GLY A 268 10.66 5.24 -22.35
C GLY A 268 9.74 5.03 -23.52
N ALA A 269 10.00 3.94 -24.22
CA ALA A 269 9.20 3.48 -25.34
C ALA A 269 9.01 1.97 -25.26
N SER A 270 7.84 1.51 -25.68
CA SER A 270 7.56 0.09 -25.85
C SER A 270 6.90 -0.17 -27.19
N THR A 271 7.19 -1.33 -27.75
CA THR A 271 6.65 -1.77 -29.04
C THR A 271 6.22 -3.22 -28.97
N ASN A 272 5.07 -3.50 -29.55
CA ASN A 272 4.57 -4.86 -29.81
C ASN A 272 4.27 -5.01 -31.30
N ILE A 273 4.88 -6.01 -31.93
CA ILE A 273 4.72 -6.31 -33.35
C ILE A 273 4.14 -7.72 -33.48
N SER A 274 2.96 -7.83 -34.06
CA SER A 274 2.31 -9.10 -34.35
C SER A 274 2.59 -9.48 -35.79
N LEU A 275 3.34 -10.55 -36.02
CA LEU A 275 3.70 -11.05 -37.33
C LEU A 275 2.67 -12.05 -37.88
N PRO A 276 2.54 -12.23 -39.22
CA PRO A 276 1.48 -13.04 -39.82
C PRO A 276 1.43 -14.50 -39.35
N TRP A 277 2.56 -15.11 -39.01
CA TRP A 277 2.66 -16.50 -38.54
C TRP A 277 2.47 -16.70 -37.05
N SER A 278 1.67 -15.84 -36.43
CA SER A 278 1.37 -15.89 -34.96
C SER A 278 2.59 -15.72 -34.07
N MET A 279 3.62 -15.06 -34.57
CA MET A 279 4.78 -14.62 -33.78
C MET A 279 4.53 -13.20 -33.28
N THR A 280 4.99 -12.91 -32.04
CA THR A 280 4.97 -11.57 -31.46
C THR A 280 6.36 -11.18 -31.02
N LEU A 281 6.80 -10.00 -31.43
CA LEU A 281 8.01 -9.36 -30.93
C LEU A 281 7.59 -8.21 -30.03
N SER A 282 8.08 -8.21 -28.80
CA SER A 282 7.86 -7.15 -27.81
C SER A 282 9.17 -6.63 -27.30
N THR A 283 9.29 -5.32 -27.19
CA THR A 283 10.48 -4.70 -26.57
C THR A 283 10.07 -3.45 -25.83
N ASN A 284 10.75 -3.18 -24.72
CA ASN A 284 10.61 -1.93 -23.99
C ASN A 284 11.98 -1.44 -23.52
N ILE A 285 12.18 -0.14 -23.66
CA ILE A 285 13.34 0.57 -23.13
C ILE A 285 12.85 1.70 -22.25
N THR A 286 13.37 1.79 -21.03
CA THR A 286 12.97 2.81 -20.07
C THR A 286 14.20 3.34 -19.34
N ASN A 287 14.38 4.63 -19.35
CA ASN A 287 15.38 5.31 -18.51
C ASN A 287 14.70 5.78 -17.23
N ASN A 288 15.21 5.36 -16.09
CA ASN A 288 14.80 5.79 -14.75
C ASN A 288 15.92 6.60 -14.12
N ALA A 289 15.65 7.85 -13.83
CA ALA A 289 16.60 8.76 -13.20
C ALA A 289 16.17 9.10 -11.79
N ARG A 290 17.08 9.03 -10.84
CA ARG A 290 16.88 9.39 -9.43
C ARG A 290 17.73 10.60 -9.09
N ARG A 291 17.14 11.58 -8.39
CA ARG A 291 17.79 12.84 -8.00
C ARG A 291 17.31 13.28 -6.62
N GLY A 292 18.05 14.21 -6.02
CA GLY A 292 17.69 14.83 -4.76
C GLY A 292 18.01 14.00 -3.52
N TYR A 293 18.65 12.85 -3.66
CA TYR A 293 19.16 12.10 -2.51
C TYR A 293 20.45 12.73 -1.99
N ARG A 294 20.60 12.81 -0.65
CA ARG A 294 21.82 13.31 -0.01
C ARG A 294 23.04 12.44 -0.30
N ASP A 295 22.83 11.15 -0.38
CA ASP A 295 23.86 10.19 -0.79
C ASP A 295 23.96 10.23 -2.32
N ALA A 296 25.08 10.76 -2.81
CA ALA A 296 25.33 10.91 -4.24
C ALA A 296 25.28 9.57 -5.01
N SER A 297 25.62 8.46 -4.36
CA SER A 297 25.55 7.12 -4.95
C SER A 297 24.14 6.69 -5.35
N MET A 298 23.11 7.37 -4.80
CA MET A 298 21.70 7.14 -5.08
C MET A 298 21.16 7.92 -6.26
N ASN A 299 21.85 8.98 -6.67
CA ASN A 299 21.48 9.82 -7.80
C ASN A 299 21.95 9.18 -9.11
N LYS A 300 21.25 8.14 -9.55
CA LYS A 300 21.60 7.30 -10.70
C LYS A 300 20.62 7.41 -11.84
N ASN A 301 21.09 7.12 -13.03
CA ASN A 301 20.27 6.78 -14.18
C ASN A 301 20.35 5.27 -14.41
N GLU A 302 19.22 4.66 -14.69
CA GLU A 302 19.10 3.23 -14.98
C GLU A 302 18.36 3.09 -16.32
N LEU A 303 19.10 2.73 -17.37
CA LEU A 303 18.53 2.44 -18.68
C LEU A 303 18.26 0.94 -18.76
N ILE A 304 16.98 0.57 -18.60
CA ILE A 304 16.55 -0.83 -18.59
C ILE A 304 15.97 -1.15 -19.96
N TRP A 305 16.52 -2.18 -20.60
CA TRP A 305 16.04 -2.67 -21.88
C TRP A 305 15.65 -4.14 -21.77
N ASN A 306 14.39 -4.45 -22.09
CA ASN A 306 13.85 -5.81 -22.11
C ASN A 306 13.35 -6.12 -23.52
N ALA A 307 13.48 -7.38 -23.93
CA ALA A 307 12.98 -7.88 -25.21
C ALA A 307 12.37 -9.26 -25.04
N GLN A 308 11.36 -9.55 -25.83
CA GLN A 308 10.66 -10.83 -25.86
C GLN A 308 10.31 -11.19 -27.31
N ILE A 309 10.49 -12.45 -27.63
CA ILE A 309 9.92 -13.07 -28.83
C ILE A 309 9.03 -14.23 -28.40
N ALA A 310 7.83 -14.28 -28.91
CA ALA A 310 6.85 -15.31 -28.58
C ALA A 310 6.24 -15.90 -29.85
N GLN A 311 6.15 -17.22 -29.91
CA GLN A 311 5.53 -17.97 -31.00
C GLN A 311 4.33 -18.71 -30.44
N ASN A 312 3.16 -18.43 -31.02
CA ASN A 312 1.96 -19.20 -30.75
C ASN A 312 1.84 -20.32 -31.81
N PHE A 313 1.48 -21.51 -31.38
CA PHE A 313 1.33 -22.66 -32.21
C PHE A 313 0.21 -23.58 -31.72
N LEU A 314 -0.06 -24.66 -32.41
CA LEU A 314 -1.21 -25.55 -32.28
C LEU A 314 -2.56 -24.88 -32.61
N LYS A 315 -3.57 -25.72 -32.84
CA LYS A 315 -4.92 -25.29 -33.24
C LYS A 315 -5.51 -24.34 -32.18
N GLY A 316 -5.91 -23.14 -32.61
CA GLY A 316 -6.47 -22.12 -31.75
C GLY A 316 -5.43 -21.42 -30.85
N ASN A 317 -4.15 -21.45 -31.23
CA ASN A 317 -3.04 -20.86 -30.43
C ASN A 317 -3.00 -21.41 -29.00
N ALA A 318 -3.18 -22.74 -28.88
CA ALA A 318 -3.26 -23.38 -27.56
C ALA A 318 -1.91 -23.47 -26.86
N ALA A 319 -0.80 -23.44 -27.60
CA ALA A 319 0.54 -23.41 -27.03
C ALA A 319 1.30 -22.14 -27.42
N THR A 320 2.12 -21.66 -26.51
CA THR A 320 3.02 -20.52 -26.71
C THR A 320 4.38 -20.87 -26.16
N ILE A 321 5.40 -20.63 -26.96
CA ILE A 321 6.78 -20.60 -26.49
C ILE A 321 7.27 -19.16 -26.55
N SER A 322 7.92 -18.67 -25.51
CA SER A 322 8.51 -17.34 -25.50
C SER A 322 9.94 -17.38 -24.96
N PHE A 323 10.78 -16.58 -25.59
CA PHE A 323 12.13 -16.28 -25.11
C PHE A 323 12.16 -14.82 -24.69
N GLU A 324 12.54 -14.57 -23.44
CA GLU A 324 12.52 -13.27 -22.78
C GLU A 324 13.91 -12.93 -22.30
N VAL A 325 14.34 -11.70 -22.50
CA VAL A 325 15.60 -11.17 -22.01
C VAL A 325 15.29 -9.93 -21.17
N TYR A 326 15.67 -9.96 -19.92
CA TYR A 326 15.46 -8.87 -18.96
C TYR A 326 16.76 -8.13 -18.69
N ASP A 327 16.66 -6.79 -18.59
CA ASP A 327 17.77 -5.88 -18.30
C ASP A 327 19.04 -6.22 -19.11
N ILE A 328 18.91 -6.15 -20.45
CA ILE A 328 19.98 -6.45 -21.42
C ILE A 328 21.23 -5.62 -21.11
N LEU A 329 21.06 -4.40 -20.63
CA LEU A 329 22.15 -3.46 -20.31
C LEU A 329 22.73 -3.61 -18.91
N ARG A 330 22.12 -4.46 -18.05
CA ARG A 330 22.55 -4.74 -16.67
C ARG A 330 22.66 -3.50 -15.79
N GLN A 331 21.66 -2.60 -15.89
CA GLN A 331 21.70 -1.33 -15.16
C GLN A 331 20.70 -1.25 -14.01
N GLN A 332 19.88 -2.27 -13.79
CA GLN A 332 18.89 -2.28 -12.71
C GLN A 332 19.57 -2.40 -11.34
N SER A 333 19.15 -1.54 -10.40
CA SER A 333 19.68 -1.50 -9.03
C SER A 333 18.81 -2.34 -8.07
N ASN A 334 19.49 -2.99 -7.10
CA ASN A 334 18.87 -3.82 -6.05
C ASN A 334 18.74 -3.08 -4.71
N ILE A 335 18.71 -1.75 -4.71
CA ILE A 335 18.65 -0.94 -3.49
C ILE A 335 17.24 -0.40 -3.29
N SER A 336 16.66 -0.65 -2.10
CA SER A 336 15.40 -0.10 -1.63
C SER A 336 15.62 0.77 -0.40
N ARG A 337 14.87 1.86 -0.28
CA ARG A 337 14.93 2.78 0.86
C ARG A 337 13.55 3.17 1.34
N SER A 338 13.40 3.35 2.66
CA SER A 338 12.22 3.91 3.27
C SER A 338 12.59 4.86 4.41
N LEU A 339 11.79 5.91 4.59
CA LEU A 339 11.85 6.83 5.71
C LEU A 339 10.49 6.83 6.40
N THR A 340 10.52 6.68 7.73
CA THR A 340 9.35 6.83 8.62
C THR A 340 9.62 7.94 9.61
N ALA A 341 8.66 8.23 10.50
CA ALA A 341 8.81 9.27 11.52
C ALA A 341 10.02 9.04 12.46
N ASP A 342 10.36 7.79 12.69
CA ASP A 342 11.33 7.33 13.67
C ASP A 342 12.50 6.54 13.08
N MET A 343 12.39 6.09 11.82
CA MET A 343 13.37 5.17 11.25
C MET A 343 13.70 5.52 9.78
N ARG A 344 14.98 5.42 9.44
CA ARG A 344 15.46 5.36 8.06
C ARG A 344 16.00 3.96 7.79
N SER A 345 15.47 3.31 6.76
CA SER A 345 15.91 1.99 6.34
C SER A 345 16.53 2.04 4.94
N VAL A 346 17.64 1.36 4.77
CA VAL A 346 18.30 1.10 3.48
C VAL A 346 18.44 -0.42 3.38
N SER A 347 17.86 -1.00 2.35
CA SER A 347 17.94 -2.43 2.07
C SER A 347 18.60 -2.63 0.74
N GLU A 348 19.68 -3.37 0.74
CA GLU A 348 20.33 -3.90 -0.46
C GLU A 348 20.10 -5.40 -0.51
N TYR A 349 19.63 -5.90 -1.64
CA TYR A 349 19.39 -7.33 -1.80
C TYR A 349 20.13 -7.86 -3.03
N ASN A 350 20.68 -9.05 -2.88
CA ASN A 350 21.34 -9.72 -3.98
C ASN A 350 20.30 -10.44 -4.85
N GLY A 351 19.90 -9.80 -5.94
CA GLY A 351 18.91 -10.32 -6.90
C GLY A 351 19.51 -10.43 -8.30
N ILE A 352 19.02 -11.40 -9.05
CA ILE A 352 19.36 -11.52 -10.47
C ILE A 352 18.44 -10.58 -11.24
N ASN A 353 18.99 -9.48 -11.75
CA ASN A 353 18.23 -8.49 -12.53
C ASN A 353 18.29 -8.76 -14.03
N SER A 354 19.49 -9.13 -14.53
CA SER A 354 19.72 -9.43 -15.94
C SER A 354 19.74 -10.94 -16.16
N TYR A 355 18.75 -11.45 -16.86
CA TYR A 355 18.60 -12.88 -17.15
C TYR A 355 17.80 -13.13 -18.42
N CYS A 356 17.96 -14.34 -18.94
CA CYS A 356 17.14 -14.86 -20.02
C CYS A 356 16.17 -15.92 -19.47
N MET A 357 14.98 -15.99 -20.02
CA MET A 357 13.98 -16.96 -19.65
C MET A 357 13.32 -17.57 -20.90
N LEU A 358 13.27 -18.88 -20.94
CA LEU A 358 12.45 -19.62 -21.89
C LEU A 358 11.20 -20.08 -21.17
N ARG A 359 10.04 -19.68 -21.70
CA ARG A 359 8.75 -20.03 -21.13
C ARG A 359 7.93 -20.83 -22.15
N PHE A 360 7.38 -21.94 -21.69
CA PHE A 360 6.38 -22.70 -22.43
C PHE A 360 5.04 -22.60 -21.69
N SER A 361 3.99 -22.25 -22.42
CA SER A 361 2.62 -22.18 -21.90
C SER A 361 1.68 -23.00 -22.78
N TYR A 362 0.88 -23.87 -22.16
CA TYR A 362 -0.14 -24.63 -22.84
C TYR A 362 -1.51 -24.39 -22.19
N ARG A 363 -2.50 -24.00 -23.02
CA ARG A 363 -3.86 -23.73 -22.56
C ARG A 363 -4.72 -24.98 -22.72
N LEU A 364 -5.03 -25.63 -21.62
CA LEU A 364 -6.00 -26.72 -21.57
C LEU A 364 -7.42 -26.12 -21.59
N ASN A 365 -8.12 -26.23 -22.71
CA ASN A 365 -9.56 -25.89 -22.81
C ASN A 365 -10.40 -27.06 -22.30
N VAL A 366 -10.40 -27.31 -21.00
CA VAL A 366 -11.17 -28.41 -20.39
C VAL A 366 -12.65 -28.05 -20.23
N PHE A 367 -12.99 -26.76 -20.25
CA PHE A 367 -14.37 -26.28 -20.11
C PHE A 367 -14.76 -25.39 -21.29
N GLY A 368 -15.68 -25.90 -22.11
CA GLY A 368 -16.14 -25.25 -23.35
C GLY A 368 -17.04 -24.04 -23.17
N ASN A 369 -16.74 -23.09 -22.27
CA ASN A 369 -17.54 -21.89 -22.10
C ASN A 369 -17.03 -20.76 -23.02
N LYS A 370 -17.90 -20.35 -23.96
CA LYS A 370 -17.66 -19.28 -24.92
C LYS A 370 -17.35 -17.90 -24.28
N GLU A 371 -17.69 -17.69 -23.01
CA GLU A 371 -17.49 -16.43 -22.30
C GLU A 371 -16.04 -16.19 -21.82
N ALA A 372 -15.23 -17.23 -21.68
CA ALA A 372 -13.82 -17.09 -21.31
C ALA A 372 -12.93 -16.55 -22.44
N ARG A 373 -13.41 -16.50 -23.68
CA ARG A 373 -12.65 -16.04 -24.86
C ARG A 373 -12.47 -14.52 -24.94
N GLY A 374 -13.24 -13.74 -24.19
CA GLY A 374 -13.23 -12.26 -24.25
C GLY A 374 -12.12 -11.57 -23.45
N ASN A 375 -11.59 -12.19 -22.39
CA ASN A 375 -10.79 -11.49 -21.37
C ASN A 375 -9.27 -11.73 -21.45
N MET A 376 -8.76 -12.44 -22.44
CA MET A 376 -7.32 -12.72 -22.55
C MET A 376 -6.63 -12.06 -23.76
N ARG A 377 -7.13 -10.92 -24.22
CA ARG A 377 -6.34 -10.03 -25.07
C ARG A 377 -5.67 -9.01 -24.17
N HIS A 378 -4.37 -9.12 -24.04
CA HIS A 378 -3.34 -8.24 -23.50
C HIS A 378 -2.60 -8.82 -22.28
N GLY A 379 -1.65 -9.71 -22.55
CA GLY A 379 -0.44 -9.82 -21.73
C GLY A 379 0.59 -8.83 -22.26
N GLY A 380 0.32 -7.53 -22.11
CA GLY A 380 1.39 -6.54 -22.20
C GLY A 380 2.30 -6.70 -20.99
N PHE A 381 3.58 -6.44 -21.13
CA PHE A 381 4.50 -6.29 -20.03
C PHE A 381 3.89 -5.34 -18.99
N ASP A 382 3.25 -5.90 -17.95
CA ASP A 382 3.09 -5.17 -16.73
C ASP A 382 4.49 -5.04 -16.16
N GLY A 383 5.03 -3.83 -16.20
CA GLY A 383 6.34 -3.49 -15.64
C GLY A 383 6.35 -3.63 -14.11
N GLY A 384 5.94 -4.80 -13.63
CA GLY A 384 6.12 -5.25 -12.27
C GLY A 384 7.55 -5.70 -12.10
N GLY A 385 8.46 -4.78 -11.79
CA GLY A 385 9.69 -5.14 -11.13
C GLY A 385 9.38 -6.07 -9.94
N PRO A 386 10.31 -6.93 -9.53
CA PRO A 386 10.08 -7.88 -8.45
C PRO A 386 9.51 -7.12 -7.25
N ARG A 387 8.27 -7.43 -6.90
CA ARG A 387 7.66 -6.93 -5.67
C ARG A 387 8.53 -7.50 -4.56
N GLY A 388 9.28 -6.63 -3.89
CA GLY A 388 9.99 -6.97 -2.68
C GLY A 388 9.08 -7.76 -1.74
N PRO A 389 9.62 -8.69 -0.94
CA PRO A 389 8.81 -9.51 -0.08
C PRO A 389 7.94 -8.59 0.77
N ARG A 390 6.62 -8.71 0.59
CA ARG A 390 5.66 -8.16 1.54
C ARG A 390 5.96 -8.86 2.85
N GLY A 391 6.51 -8.13 3.81
CA GLY A 391 6.54 -8.53 5.20
C GLY A 391 5.10 -8.74 5.66
N GLY A 392 4.55 -9.90 5.36
CA GLY A 392 3.28 -10.35 5.86
C GLY A 392 3.53 -10.95 7.23
N PHE A 393 3.22 -10.20 8.29
CA PHE A 393 2.84 -10.83 9.54
C PHE A 393 1.50 -11.52 9.30
N GLY A 394 1.57 -12.76 8.81
CA GLY A 394 0.45 -13.67 8.72
C GLY A 394 0.13 -14.20 10.10
N GLY A 395 -0.84 -13.59 10.77
CA GLY A 395 -1.53 -14.23 11.88
C GLY A 395 -2.30 -15.43 11.32
N GLY A 396 -1.79 -16.65 11.54
CA GLY A 396 -2.50 -17.88 11.27
C GLY A 396 -3.76 -17.92 12.13
N ARG A 397 -4.90 -18.22 11.51
CA ARG A 397 -6.10 -18.68 12.21
C ARG A 397 -5.92 -20.16 12.52
N PRO A 398 -6.04 -20.63 13.76
CA PRO A 398 -6.36 -22.01 14.04
C PRO A 398 -7.87 -22.24 13.89
N HIS A 399 -8.19 -23.42 13.42
CA HIS A 399 -9.55 -23.96 13.37
C HIS A 399 -10.21 -24.02 14.74
#